data_9cdcae81adb60e30f243122c8efe10c0
#
_entry.id   9cdcae81adb60e30f243122c8efe10c0
#
_cell.length_a   1.000
_cell.length_b   1.000
_cell.length_c   1.000
_cell.angle_alpha   90.00
_cell.angle_beta   90.00
_cell.angle_gamma   90.00
#
_symmetry.space_group_name_H-M   'P 1'
#
loop_
_entity.id
_entity.type
_entity.pdbx_description
1 polymer ?
#
loop_
_entity_poly.entity_id
_entity_poly.type
_entity_poly.pdbx_seq_one_letter_code
_entity_poly.pdbx_strand_id
1 'polypeptide(L)'
;MNEYPKEFYRGISSPNDITESGYVTAGAFQFDQYDSQRGDEYCELSVNWNDNEESLQVLLDQHKPQREDKQFKGGYCTINRTLLNNMFKGHMDSEEFSYERRPVEASEENDYQKNLYHGNLLMKNTLDKQVKKNIQHTLAFMAGLAIRR
;
A
#
# COMPACT_ATOMS: atom_id res chain seq x y z
N MET A 1 -6.45 1.17 -22.44
CA MET A 1 -5.92 0.68 -21.17
C MET A 1 -6.00 1.80 -20.14
N ASN A 2 -6.60 1.54 -19.00
CA ASN A 2 -6.67 2.54 -17.94
C ASN A 2 -5.30 2.67 -17.27
N GLU A 3 -4.82 3.89 -17.17
CA GLU A 3 -3.57 4.19 -16.48
C GLU A 3 -3.65 3.86 -14.99
N TYR A 4 -4.83 3.98 -14.41
CA TYR A 4 -5.09 3.72 -13.01
C TYR A 4 -6.06 2.57 -12.83
N PRO A 5 -5.87 1.74 -11.79
CA PRO A 5 -6.75 0.61 -11.54
C PRO A 5 -8.04 1.07 -10.85
N LYS A 6 -9.00 0.16 -10.79
CA LYS A 6 -10.22 0.36 -10.03
C LYS A 6 -9.96 0.36 -8.53
N GLU A 7 -9.01 -0.44 -8.08
CA GLU A 7 -8.63 -0.55 -6.68
C GLU A 7 -7.16 -0.92 -6.52
N PHE A 8 -6.66 -0.73 -5.31
CA PHE A 8 -5.31 -1.13 -4.93
C PHE A 8 -5.38 -2.28 -3.93
N TYR A 9 -4.39 -3.17 -4.00
CA TYR A 9 -4.20 -4.22 -3.00
C TYR A 9 -3.11 -3.84 -2.02
N ARG A 10 -3.37 -3.98 -0.74
CA ARG A 10 -2.36 -3.82 0.31
C ARG A 10 -2.19 -5.14 1.05
N GLY A 11 -0.98 -5.70 1.04
CA GLY A 11 -0.65 -6.89 1.81
C GLY A 11 -0.55 -6.56 3.29
N ILE A 12 -0.97 -7.49 4.15
CA ILE A 12 -0.93 -7.34 5.59
C ILE A 12 0.12 -8.29 6.15
N SER A 13 1.23 -7.73 6.64
CA SER A 13 2.38 -8.50 7.09
C SER A 13 2.12 -9.25 8.40
N SER A 14 1.33 -8.68 9.29
CA SER A 14 1.10 -9.23 10.62
C SER A 14 -0.37 -9.41 10.93
N PRO A 15 -0.78 -10.58 11.50
CA PRO A 15 -2.14 -10.75 12.02
C PRO A 15 -2.49 -9.74 13.13
N ASN A 16 -1.48 -9.13 13.77
CA ASN A 16 -1.70 -8.10 14.80
C ASN A 16 -2.28 -6.80 14.24
N ASP A 17 -2.22 -6.63 12.91
CA ASP A 17 -2.81 -5.47 12.23
C ASP A 17 -4.27 -5.70 11.84
N ILE A 18 -4.89 -6.75 12.40
CA ILE A 18 -6.29 -7.11 12.17
C ILE A 18 -6.96 -7.27 13.54
N THR A 19 -8.11 -6.63 13.73
CA THR A 19 -8.89 -6.75 14.97
C THR A 19 -9.49 -8.15 15.10
N GLU A 20 -10.00 -8.49 16.30
CA GLU A 20 -10.73 -9.76 16.51
C GLU A 20 -11.92 -9.90 15.57
N SER A 21 -12.56 -8.79 15.23
CA SER A 21 -13.68 -8.76 14.29
C SER A 21 -13.27 -8.84 12.82
N GLY A 22 -11.96 -8.85 12.53
CA GLY A 22 -11.44 -8.97 11.18
C GLY A 22 -11.18 -7.65 10.44
N TYR A 23 -11.32 -6.53 11.12
CA TYR A 23 -11.06 -5.22 10.51
C TYR A 23 -9.57 -4.88 10.50
N VAL A 24 -9.13 -4.26 9.40
CA VAL A 24 -7.75 -3.80 9.26
C VAL A 24 -7.52 -2.59 10.15
N THR A 25 -6.40 -2.56 10.86
CA THR A 25 -6.02 -1.44 11.72
C THR A 25 -5.09 -0.46 10.98
N ALA A 26 -4.93 0.74 11.55
CA ALA A 26 -3.99 1.73 11.00
C ALA A 26 -2.55 1.23 10.96
N GLY A 27 -2.20 0.24 11.80
CA GLY A 27 -0.88 -0.39 11.78
C GLY A 27 -0.51 -1.02 10.44
N ALA A 28 -1.51 -1.45 9.65
CA ALA A 28 -1.27 -1.98 8.31
C ALA A 28 -0.88 -0.91 7.28
N PHE A 29 -1.05 0.37 7.63
CA PHE A 29 -0.84 1.52 6.73
C PHE A 29 0.26 2.44 7.26
N GLN A 30 1.36 1.85 7.72
CA GLN A 30 2.53 2.62 8.12
C GLN A 30 3.38 2.96 6.90
N PHE A 31 3.50 4.25 6.61
CA PHE A 31 4.30 4.74 5.51
C PHE A 31 5.78 4.72 5.89
N ASP A 32 6.61 4.29 4.94
CA ASP A 32 8.05 4.42 5.08
C ASP A 32 8.42 5.90 5.06
N GLN A 33 9.44 6.27 5.83
CA GLN A 33 9.83 7.67 6.02
C GLN A 33 10.30 8.35 4.75
N TYR A 34 10.80 7.58 3.79
CA TYR A 34 11.34 8.10 2.52
C TYR A 34 10.71 7.42 1.33
N ASP A 35 10.51 8.19 0.27
CA ASP A 35 10.17 7.67 -1.03
C ASP A 35 11.48 7.30 -1.75
N SER A 36 11.57 6.07 -2.26
CA SER A 36 12.77 5.57 -2.94
C SER A 36 13.17 6.38 -4.18
N GLN A 37 12.26 7.14 -4.77
CA GLN A 37 12.54 7.96 -5.96
C GLN A 37 12.58 9.45 -5.69
N ARG A 38 11.87 9.93 -4.67
CA ARG A 38 11.77 11.35 -4.34
C ARG A 38 12.52 11.75 -3.07
N GLY A 39 13.28 10.81 -2.49
CA GLY A 39 14.04 11.07 -1.28
C GLY A 39 13.13 11.32 -0.08
N ASP A 40 13.44 12.37 0.70
CA ASP A 40 12.73 12.68 1.94
C ASP A 40 11.54 13.63 1.77
N GLU A 41 11.17 14.00 0.56
CA GLU A 41 10.03 14.87 0.29
C GLU A 41 8.70 14.20 0.64
N TYR A 42 8.61 12.90 0.39
CA TYR A 42 7.40 12.11 0.58
C TYR A 42 7.67 10.86 1.40
N CYS A 43 6.65 10.40 2.12
CA CYS A 43 6.59 9.06 2.70
C CYS A 43 5.86 8.15 1.72
N GLU A 44 6.25 6.87 1.66
CA GLU A 44 5.67 5.91 0.73
C GLU A 44 5.01 4.73 1.44
N LEU A 45 3.95 4.22 0.83
CA LEU A 45 3.27 2.99 1.24
C LEU A 45 3.11 2.09 0.02
N SER A 46 3.70 0.90 0.07
CA SER A 46 3.66 -0.07 -1.03
C SER A 46 2.27 -0.67 -1.21
N VAL A 47 1.80 -0.70 -2.44
CA VAL A 47 0.55 -1.33 -2.84
C VAL A 47 0.75 -2.02 -4.20
N ASN A 48 -0.18 -2.91 -4.56
CA ASN A 48 -0.25 -3.43 -5.92
C ASN A 48 -1.46 -2.83 -6.64
N TRP A 49 -1.23 -2.45 -7.90
CA TRP A 49 -2.30 -2.04 -8.81
C TRP A 49 -3.12 -3.28 -9.19
N ASN A 50 -4.43 -3.18 -9.09
CA ASN A 50 -5.32 -4.23 -9.58
C ASN A 50 -5.52 -4.08 -11.10
N ASP A 51 -4.53 -4.48 -11.88
CA ASP A 51 -4.58 -4.41 -13.34
C ASP A 51 -5.26 -5.63 -13.96
N ASN A 52 -5.09 -6.81 -13.34
CA ASN A 52 -5.63 -8.07 -13.82
C ASN A 52 -5.58 -9.11 -12.68
N GLU A 53 -6.01 -10.34 -12.97
CA GLU A 53 -6.06 -11.42 -11.97
C GLU A 53 -4.68 -11.79 -11.40
N GLU A 54 -3.62 -11.64 -12.19
CA GLU A 54 -2.28 -11.97 -11.77
C GLU A 54 -1.74 -11.00 -10.70
N SER A 55 -2.19 -9.75 -10.70
CA SER A 55 -1.65 -8.72 -9.80
C SER A 55 -1.81 -9.06 -8.32
N LEU A 56 -2.91 -9.69 -7.93
CA LEU A 56 -3.11 -10.15 -6.55
C LEU A 56 -2.21 -11.34 -6.23
N GLN A 57 -2.10 -12.29 -7.15
CA GLN A 57 -1.27 -13.48 -6.95
C GLN A 57 0.21 -13.11 -6.79
N VAL A 58 0.70 -12.16 -7.59
CA VAL A 58 2.06 -11.65 -7.46
C VAL A 58 2.30 -11.05 -6.07
N LEU A 59 1.35 -10.28 -5.54
CA LEU A 59 1.44 -9.74 -4.18
C LEU A 59 1.52 -10.86 -3.14
N LEU A 60 0.60 -11.82 -3.22
CA LEU A 60 0.50 -12.89 -2.22
C LEU A 60 1.69 -13.85 -2.26
N ASP A 61 2.35 -13.97 -3.39
CA ASP A 61 3.50 -14.86 -3.55
C ASP A 61 4.83 -14.22 -3.13
N GLN A 62 4.83 -12.96 -2.73
CA GLN A 62 6.05 -12.32 -2.25
C GLN A 62 6.57 -12.98 -0.98
N HIS A 63 7.88 -13.17 -0.93
CA HIS A 63 8.59 -13.72 0.21
C HIS A 63 9.32 -12.61 0.95
N LYS A 64 9.59 -12.85 2.22
CA LYS A 64 10.53 -12.01 2.97
C LYS A 64 11.93 -12.16 2.36
N PRO A 65 12.75 -11.08 2.36
CA PRO A 65 14.10 -11.18 1.84
C PRO A 65 14.85 -12.39 2.42
N GLN A 66 15.49 -13.17 1.52
CA GLN A 66 16.27 -14.35 1.86
C GLN A 66 15.53 -15.43 2.64
N ARG A 67 14.19 -15.49 2.52
CA ARG A 67 13.34 -16.47 3.19
C ARG A 67 12.33 -17.08 2.22
N GLU A 68 11.88 -18.28 2.55
CA GLU A 68 10.80 -18.94 1.82
C GLU A 68 9.42 -18.54 2.36
N ASP A 69 9.36 -17.93 3.55
CA ASP A 69 8.12 -17.51 4.18
C ASP A 69 7.42 -16.43 3.36
N LYS A 70 6.13 -16.57 3.17
CA LYS A 70 5.32 -15.53 2.53
C LYS A 70 5.35 -14.25 3.37
N GLN A 71 5.50 -13.12 2.70
CA GLN A 71 5.60 -11.82 3.37
C GLN A 71 4.30 -11.41 4.04
N PHE A 72 3.16 -11.65 3.40
CA PHE A 72 1.87 -11.14 3.86
C PHE A 72 1.05 -12.23 4.55
N LYS A 73 1.46 -12.60 5.76
CA LYS A 73 0.82 -13.65 6.57
C LYS A 73 -0.59 -13.28 7.04
N GLY A 74 -0.89 -12.01 7.16
CA GLY A 74 -2.21 -11.51 7.56
C GLY A 74 -3.23 -11.51 6.43
N GLY A 75 -2.82 -11.81 5.20
CA GLY A 75 -3.68 -11.71 4.03
C GLY A 75 -3.54 -10.35 3.34
N TYR A 76 -4.64 -9.79 2.89
CA TYR A 76 -4.60 -8.52 2.18
C TYR A 76 -5.91 -7.74 2.39
N CYS A 77 -5.91 -6.49 1.97
CA CYS A 77 -7.11 -5.67 1.89
C CYS A 77 -7.13 -4.90 0.57
N THR A 78 -8.27 -4.33 0.26
CA THR A 78 -8.45 -3.54 -0.96
C THR A 78 -8.80 -2.12 -0.62
N ILE A 79 -8.34 -1.19 -1.45
CA ILE A 79 -8.67 0.23 -1.35
C ILE A 79 -9.25 0.67 -2.68
N ASN A 80 -10.52 1.06 -2.67
CA ASN A 80 -11.20 1.54 -3.86
C ASN A 80 -10.65 2.91 -4.26
N ARG A 81 -10.20 3.06 -5.50
CA ARG A 81 -9.56 4.30 -5.96
C ARG A 81 -10.53 5.48 -6.01
N THR A 82 -11.77 5.26 -6.43
CA THR A 82 -12.78 6.33 -6.46
C THR A 82 -13.04 6.86 -5.04
N LEU A 83 -13.18 5.96 -4.08
CA LEU A 83 -13.38 6.34 -2.68
C LEU A 83 -12.15 7.07 -2.14
N LEU A 84 -10.95 6.59 -2.46
CA LEU A 84 -9.69 7.24 -2.08
C LEU A 84 -9.64 8.68 -2.59
N ASN A 85 -9.96 8.88 -3.88
CA ASN A 85 -9.96 10.20 -4.49
C ASN A 85 -10.96 11.15 -3.80
N ASN A 86 -12.13 10.62 -3.44
CA ASN A 86 -13.15 11.42 -2.75
C ASN A 86 -12.74 11.77 -1.33
N MET A 87 -12.20 10.80 -0.58
CA MET A 87 -11.81 11.00 0.82
C MET A 87 -10.62 11.94 0.98
N PHE A 88 -9.68 11.90 0.03
CA PHE A 88 -8.45 12.69 0.10
C PHE A 88 -8.39 13.82 -0.92
N LYS A 89 -9.53 14.23 -1.47
CA LYS A 89 -9.59 15.26 -2.52
C LYS A 89 -8.82 16.53 -2.15
N GLY A 90 -9.01 17.06 -0.95
CA GLY A 90 -8.33 18.27 -0.48
C GLY A 90 -6.82 18.10 -0.44
N HIS A 91 -6.35 16.97 0.09
CA HIS A 91 -4.92 16.66 0.14
C HIS A 91 -4.34 16.44 -1.25
N MET A 92 -5.09 15.81 -2.15
CA MET A 92 -4.63 15.59 -3.53
C MET A 92 -4.55 16.90 -4.31
N ASP A 93 -5.54 17.78 -4.15
CA ASP A 93 -5.55 19.10 -4.79
C ASP A 93 -4.38 19.98 -4.31
N SER A 94 -3.96 19.79 -3.06
CA SER A 94 -2.82 20.51 -2.47
C SER A 94 -1.48 19.79 -2.64
N GLU A 95 -1.45 18.70 -3.42
CA GLU A 95 -0.26 17.87 -3.68
C GLU A 95 0.34 17.25 -2.42
N GLU A 96 -0.47 17.09 -1.37
CA GLU A 96 -0.06 16.47 -0.12
C GLU A 96 -0.22 14.96 -0.12
N PHE A 97 -1.03 14.41 -1.02
CA PHE A 97 -1.29 12.99 -1.18
C PHE A 97 -1.40 12.66 -2.65
N SER A 98 -0.80 11.53 -3.05
CA SER A 98 -0.87 11.06 -4.43
C SER A 98 -0.58 9.55 -4.48
N TYR A 99 -0.59 8.98 -5.67
CA TYR A 99 -0.17 7.60 -5.89
C TYR A 99 0.50 7.48 -7.26
N GLU A 100 1.47 6.58 -7.36
CA GLU A 100 2.27 6.39 -8.56
C GLU A 100 2.56 4.91 -8.79
N ARG A 101 2.61 4.52 -10.05
CA ARG A 101 3.12 3.20 -10.43
C ARG A 101 4.63 3.17 -10.22
N ARG A 102 5.11 2.10 -9.63
CA ARG A 102 6.53 1.85 -9.41
C ARG A 102 6.85 0.39 -9.65
N PRO A 103 6.83 -0.09 -10.90
CA PRO A 103 7.14 -1.49 -11.18
C PRO A 103 8.52 -1.86 -10.63
N VAL A 104 8.61 -3.05 -10.04
CA VAL A 104 9.87 -3.57 -9.48
C VAL A 104 10.38 -4.69 -10.37
N GLU A 105 11.61 -4.56 -10.87
CA GLU A 105 12.31 -5.64 -11.56
C GLU A 105 13.04 -6.52 -10.54
N ALA A 106 13.22 -7.79 -10.87
CA ALA A 106 13.96 -8.70 -10.03
C ALA A 106 15.42 -8.23 -9.87
N SER A 107 15.96 -8.31 -8.66
CA SER A 107 17.34 -7.96 -8.38
C SER A 107 17.94 -8.93 -7.36
N GLU A 108 18.98 -9.65 -7.75
CA GLU A 108 19.69 -10.55 -6.84
C GLU A 108 20.47 -9.75 -5.78
N GLU A 109 20.98 -8.59 -6.16
CA GLU A 109 21.78 -7.74 -5.27
C GLU A 109 21.00 -7.25 -4.08
N ASN A 110 19.73 -6.86 -4.30
CA ASN A 110 18.84 -6.33 -3.27
C ASN A 110 17.77 -7.32 -2.83
N ASP A 111 17.82 -8.54 -3.35
CA ASP A 111 16.82 -9.59 -3.08
C ASP A 111 15.39 -9.13 -3.40
N TYR A 112 15.24 -8.31 -4.44
CA TYR A 112 13.93 -7.88 -4.90
C TYR A 112 13.32 -8.92 -5.81
N GLN A 113 12.06 -9.26 -5.54
CA GLN A 113 11.26 -10.08 -6.43
C GLN A 113 10.55 -9.20 -7.45
N LYS A 114 10.42 -9.71 -8.68
CA LYS A 114 9.72 -9.00 -9.74
C LYS A 114 8.27 -8.73 -9.34
N ASN A 115 7.83 -7.49 -9.45
CA ASN A 115 6.45 -7.09 -9.22
C ASN A 115 6.10 -5.91 -10.13
N LEU A 116 5.62 -6.20 -11.32
CA LEU A 116 5.25 -5.19 -12.31
C LEU A 116 3.99 -4.41 -11.94
N TYR A 117 3.25 -4.86 -10.91
CA TYR A 117 2.02 -4.23 -10.44
C TYR A 117 2.25 -3.31 -9.25
N HIS A 118 3.51 -3.22 -8.80
CA HIS A 118 3.86 -2.40 -7.64
C HIS A 118 3.65 -0.93 -7.91
N GLY A 119 3.15 -0.24 -6.90
CA GLY A 119 3.05 1.21 -6.85
C GLY A 119 3.11 1.69 -5.42
N ASN A 120 3.07 2.99 -5.26
CA ASN A 120 3.09 3.61 -3.94
C ASN A 120 1.95 4.59 -3.77
N LEU A 121 1.36 4.58 -2.58
CA LEU A 121 0.63 5.73 -2.07
C LEU A 121 1.67 6.65 -1.43
N LEU A 122 1.54 7.93 -1.66
CA LEU A 122 2.51 8.94 -1.22
C LEU A 122 1.82 10.01 -0.38
N MET A 123 2.42 10.38 0.75
CA MET A 123 2.00 11.56 1.48
C MET A 123 3.20 12.43 1.80
N LYS A 124 2.99 13.75 1.78
CA LYS A 124 4.07 14.71 1.96
C LYS A 124 4.65 14.60 3.37
N ASN A 125 5.99 14.50 3.45
CA ASN A 125 6.66 14.25 4.72
C ASN A 125 6.55 15.43 5.71
N THR A 126 6.28 16.63 5.21
CA THR A 126 6.13 17.84 6.03
C THR A 126 4.76 18.00 6.67
N LEU A 127 3.80 17.10 6.37
CA LEU A 127 2.49 17.12 7.03
C LEU A 127 2.63 16.93 8.54
N ASP A 128 1.76 17.56 9.32
CA ASP A 128 1.70 17.37 10.75
C ASP A 128 1.50 15.90 11.10
N LYS A 129 2.10 15.47 12.20
CA LYS A 129 2.01 14.11 12.70
C LYS A 129 0.55 13.64 12.85
N GLN A 130 -0.33 14.53 13.32
CA GLN A 130 -1.75 14.23 13.49
C GLN A 130 -2.44 14.02 12.12
N VAL A 131 -2.09 14.84 11.13
CA VAL A 131 -2.62 14.69 9.77
C VAL A 131 -2.19 13.34 9.16
N LYS A 132 -0.92 12.97 9.34
CA LYS A 132 -0.41 11.66 8.89
C LYS A 132 -1.18 10.51 9.54
N LYS A 133 -1.42 10.59 10.85
CA LYS A 133 -2.22 9.57 11.56
C LYS A 133 -3.64 9.50 11.03
N ASN A 134 -4.26 10.66 10.77
CA ASN A 134 -5.61 10.69 10.21
C ASN A 134 -5.68 10.03 8.84
N ILE A 135 -4.68 10.22 8.00
CA ILE A 135 -4.58 9.56 6.69
C ILE A 135 -4.51 8.04 6.89
N GLN A 136 -3.66 7.55 7.80
CA GLN A 136 -3.54 6.13 8.09
C GLN A 136 -4.84 5.52 8.60
N HIS A 137 -5.51 6.18 9.52
CA HIS A 137 -6.80 5.71 10.06
C HIS A 137 -7.90 5.73 9.00
N THR A 138 -7.89 6.72 8.13
CA THR A 138 -8.87 6.79 7.03
C THR A 138 -8.65 5.67 6.03
N LEU A 139 -7.39 5.35 5.71
CA LEU A 139 -7.07 4.20 4.85
C LEU A 139 -7.57 2.89 5.47
N ALA A 140 -7.34 2.70 6.77
CA ALA A 140 -7.83 1.50 7.46
C ALA A 140 -9.36 1.42 7.44
N PHE A 141 -10.04 2.52 7.64
CA PHE A 141 -11.50 2.60 7.56
C PHE A 141 -11.99 2.21 6.17
N MET A 142 -11.36 2.75 5.13
CA MET A 142 -11.72 2.42 3.74
C MET A 142 -11.46 0.94 3.41
N ALA A 143 -10.38 0.39 3.92
CA ALA A 143 -10.04 -1.02 3.68
C ALA A 143 -11.06 -1.98 4.32
N GLY A 144 -11.60 -1.61 5.48
CA GLY A 144 -12.61 -2.40 6.17
C GLY A 144 -12.09 -3.76 6.63
N LEU A 145 -12.72 -4.84 6.14
CA LEU A 145 -12.36 -6.19 6.52
C LEU A 145 -11.13 -6.69 5.76
N ALA A 146 -10.24 -7.36 6.48
CA ALA A 146 -9.12 -8.08 5.87
C ALA A 146 -9.62 -9.33 5.16
N ILE A 147 -9.01 -9.65 4.03
CA ILE A 147 -9.26 -10.91 3.32
C ILE A 147 -8.12 -11.85 3.68
N ARG A 148 -8.45 -12.89 4.45
CA ARG A 148 -7.46 -13.87 4.94
C ARG A 148 -7.10 -14.85 3.84
N ARG A 149 -5.88 -15.32 3.91
CA ARG A 149 -5.37 -16.33 2.97
C ARG A 149 -5.94 -17.69 3.26
#